data_57133586e23816c1d94b783ecaf689ea
#
_entry.id   57133586e23816c1d94b783ecaf689ea
#
_cell.length_a   1.000
_cell.length_b   1.000
_cell.length_c   1.000
_cell.angle_alpha   90.00
_cell.angle_beta   90.00
_cell.angle_gamma   90.00
#
_symmetry.space_group_name_H-M   'P 1'
#
loop_
_entity.id
_entity.type
_entity.pdbx_description
1 polymer ?
#
loop_
_entity_poly.entity_id
_entity_poly.type
_entity_poly.pdbx_seq_one_letter_code
_entity_poly.pdbx_strand_id
1 'polypeptide(L)'
;DAELPIILQKCIRAYLEYAQKYADRDIWNVVPEYFKTIQKQVATVASTLENFMQSTGVKYGKELFCPQKEFVALFNSHCQANNLGKPRFTQDFYVGPFSQRDIEVREINNLTYKGRVCPRQPFIFGIDIVDEQKPQFSNDI
;
A
#
# COMPACT_ATOMS: atom_id res chain seq x y z
N ASP A 1 -29.75 -0.06 -30.75
CA ASP A 1 -29.28 1.12 -30.04
C ASP A 1 -28.46 2.01 -30.95
N ALA A 2 -29.05 3.14 -31.39
CA ALA A 2 -28.39 4.11 -32.26
C ALA A 2 -27.25 4.89 -31.59
N GLU A 3 -27.13 4.84 -30.26
CA GLU A 3 -26.11 5.58 -29.48
C GLU A 3 -24.72 4.92 -29.50
N LEU A 4 -24.66 3.59 -29.47
CA LEU A 4 -23.40 2.84 -29.47
C LEU A 4 -22.51 3.12 -30.67
N PRO A 5 -23.02 3.12 -31.93
CA PRO A 5 -22.20 3.49 -33.10
C PRO A 5 -21.68 4.92 -33.05
N ILE A 6 -22.47 5.87 -32.50
CA ILE A 6 -22.05 7.27 -32.37
C ILE A 6 -20.92 7.42 -31.34
N ILE A 7 -21.03 6.76 -30.20
CA ILE A 7 -19.98 6.74 -29.16
C ILE A 7 -18.71 6.12 -29.74
N LEU A 8 -18.79 4.99 -30.43
CA LEU A 8 -17.67 4.32 -31.05
C LEU A 8 -16.97 5.23 -32.09
N GLN A 9 -17.74 5.91 -32.95
CA GLN A 9 -17.20 6.87 -33.89
C GLN A 9 -16.45 8.02 -33.22
N LYS A 10 -16.98 8.55 -32.14
CA LYS A 10 -16.31 9.60 -31.35
C LYS A 10 -15.00 9.11 -30.74
N CYS A 11 -14.99 7.91 -30.19
CA CYS A 11 -13.78 7.30 -29.64
C CYS A 11 -12.71 7.06 -30.73
N ILE A 12 -13.09 6.53 -31.87
CA ILE A 12 -12.18 6.31 -33.00
C ILE A 12 -11.62 7.64 -33.51
N ARG A 13 -12.45 8.66 -33.65
CA ARG A 13 -12.02 9.99 -34.10
C ARG A 13 -11.04 10.60 -33.09
N ALA A 14 -11.35 10.56 -31.82
CA ALA A 14 -10.46 11.04 -30.76
C ALA A 14 -9.11 10.32 -30.78
N TYR A 15 -9.12 9.00 -30.95
CA TYR A 15 -7.90 8.19 -31.06
C TYR A 15 -7.07 8.59 -32.28
N LEU A 16 -7.70 8.75 -33.48
CA LEU A 16 -7.01 9.14 -34.68
C LEU A 16 -6.41 10.55 -34.59
N GLU A 17 -7.15 11.49 -34.02
CA GLU A 17 -6.64 12.84 -33.75
C GLU A 17 -5.43 12.82 -32.81
N TYR A 18 -5.51 12.03 -31.74
CA TYR A 18 -4.43 11.83 -30.80
C TYR A 18 -3.21 11.20 -31.49
N ALA A 19 -3.40 10.13 -32.27
CA ALA A 19 -2.34 9.43 -32.96
C ALA A 19 -1.64 10.34 -33.98
N GLN A 20 -2.37 11.18 -34.71
CA GLN A 20 -1.78 12.14 -35.66
C GLN A 20 -1.00 13.26 -34.96
N LYS A 21 -1.52 13.76 -33.86
CA LYS A 21 -0.94 14.90 -33.15
C LYS A 21 0.29 14.51 -32.30
N TYR A 22 0.32 13.29 -31.77
CA TYR A 22 1.31 12.85 -30.78
C TYR A 22 2.03 11.54 -31.14
N ALA A 23 2.03 11.17 -32.41
CA ALA A 23 2.58 9.88 -32.87
C ALA A 23 4.02 9.60 -32.43
N ASP A 24 4.83 10.65 -32.29
CA ASP A 24 6.24 10.56 -31.95
C ASP A 24 6.52 10.97 -30.48
N ARG A 25 5.48 11.07 -29.65
CA ARG A 25 5.64 11.51 -28.24
C ARG A 25 5.18 10.46 -27.26
N ASP A 26 5.95 10.32 -26.20
CA ASP A 26 5.53 9.54 -25.04
C ASP A 26 4.24 10.16 -24.45
N ILE A 27 3.24 9.30 -24.22
CA ILE A 27 1.95 9.69 -23.65
C ILE A 27 2.10 10.50 -22.36
N TRP A 28 3.09 10.18 -21.54
CA TRP A 28 3.33 10.88 -20.27
C TRP A 28 3.82 12.32 -20.44
N ASN A 29 4.32 12.67 -21.60
CA ASN A 29 4.72 14.05 -21.91
C ASN A 29 3.54 14.94 -22.33
N VAL A 30 2.41 14.35 -22.69
CA VAL A 30 1.24 15.07 -23.23
C VAL A 30 0.00 14.98 -22.34
N VAL A 31 -0.02 14.11 -21.34
CA VAL A 31 -1.12 14.04 -20.37
C VAL A 31 -1.18 15.30 -19.50
N PRO A 32 -2.38 15.76 -19.10
CA PRO A 32 -2.54 16.91 -18.22
C PRO A 32 -1.77 16.77 -16.90
N GLU A 33 -1.30 17.87 -16.36
CA GLU A 33 -0.58 17.93 -15.06
C GLU A 33 -1.35 17.27 -13.92
N TYR A 34 -2.68 17.33 -13.94
CA TYR A 34 -3.54 16.66 -12.98
C TYR A 34 -3.28 15.15 -12.91
N PHE A 35 -3.19 14.46 -14.05
CA PHE A 35 -2.88 13.02 -14.09
C PHE A 35 -1.47 12.70 -13.62
N LYS A 36 -0.50 13.54 -13.96
CA LYS A 36 0.87 13.41 -13.47
C LYS A 36 0.96 13.55 -11.95
N THR A 37 0.20 14.48 -11.39
CA THR A 37 0.11 14.70 -9.94
C THR A 37 -0.49 13.47 -9.25
N ILE A 38 -1.59 12.92 -9.77
CA ILE A 38 -2.20 11.70 -9.24
C ILE A 38 -1.23 10.51 -9.33
N GLN A 39 -0.56 10.34 -10.46
CA GLN A 39 0.43 9.26 -10.63
C GLN A 39 1.54 9.35 -9.58
N LYS A 40 2.09 10.55 -9.33
CA LYS A 40 3.09 10.78 -8.30
C LYS A 40 2.56 10.47 -6.90
N GLN A 41 1.34 10.88 -6.59
CA GLN A 41 0.71 10.58 -5.30
C GLN A 41 0.54 9.08 -5.09
N VAL A 42 0.03 8.36 -6.08
CA VAL A 42 -0.14 6.90 -6.01
C VAL A 42 1.21 6.21 -5.86
N ALA A 43 2.22 6.59 -6.64
CA ALA A 43 3.56 6.04 -6.54
C ALA A 43 4.22 6.30 -5.18
N THR A 44 4.04 7.49 -4.62
CA THR A 44 4.57 7.85 -3.30
C THR A 44 3.91 7.01 -2.20
N VAL A 45 2.59 6.83 -2.25
CA VAL A 45 1.84 6.03 -1.29
C VAL A 45 2.25 4.56 -1.38
N ALA A 46 2.33 3.99 -2.58
CA ALA A 46 2.77 2.61 -2.78
C ALA A 46 4.23 2.39 -2.33
N SER A 47 5.12 3.32 -2.64
CA SER A 47 6.53 3.22 -2.22
C SER A 47 6.72 3.42 -0.71
N THR A 48 5.85 4.14 -0.03
CA THR A 48 5.89 4.32 1.43
C THR A 48 5.63 3.01 2.15
N LEU A 49 4.59 2.27 1.76
CA LEU A 49 4.33 0.95 2.34
C LEU A 49 5.46 -0.03 2.00
N GLU A 50 5.94 -0.03 0.78
CA GLU A 50 7.06 -0.85 0.33
C GLU A 50 8.33 -0.57 1.15
N ASN A 51 8.69 0.68 1.36
CA ASN A 51 9.83 1.07 2.18
C ASN A 51 9.66 0.61 3.63
N PHE A 52 8.47 0.73 4.20
CA PHE A 52 8.20 0.23 5.54
C PHE A 52 8.36 -1.29 5.61
N MET A 53 7.84 -2.02 4.62
CA MET A 53 7.94 -3.48 4.56
C MET A 53 9.37 -3.98 4.35
N GLN A 54 10.25 -3.18 3.79
CA GLN A 54 11.69 -3.48 3.68
C GLN A 54 12.51 -3.05 4.90
N SER A 55 11.90 -2.36 5.86
CA SER A 55 12.57 -1.91 7.06
C SER A 55 12.89 -3.07 8.02
N THR A 56 13.83 -2.84 8.92
CA THR A 56 14.24 -3.82 9.95
C THR A 56 13.14 -4.13 10.97
N GLY A 57 12.12 -3.28 11.04
CA GLY A 57 10.97 -3.47 11.94
C GLY A 57 9.97 -4.54 11.49
N VAL A 58 10.15 -5.15 10.31
CA VAL A 58 9.26 -6.16 9.76
C VAL A 58 10.02 -7.46 9.50
N LYS A 59 9.50 -8.57 10.02
CA LYS A 59 10.01 -9.94 9.77
C LYS A 59 9.04 -10.72 8.90
N TYR A 60 9.56 -11.52 7.99
CA TYR A 60 8.80 -12.38 7.09
C TYR A 60 8.92 -13.85 7.50
N GLY A 61 7.82 -14.58 7.42
CA GLY A 61 7.81 -16.02 7.66
C GLY A 61 6.39 -16.58 7.50
N LYS A 62 6.27 -17.79 6.97
CA LYS A 62 4.97 -18.44 6.72
C LYS A 62 4.14 -18.65 7.98
N GLU A 63 4.79 -18.79 9.14
CA GLU A 63 4.14 -19.01 10.43
C GLU A 63 3.97 -17.74 11.24
N LEU A 64 4.48 -16.62 10.74
CA LEU A 64 4.39 -15.35 11.43
C LEU A 64 3.04 -14.67 11.15
N PHE A 65 2.55 -13.95 12.14
CA PHE A 65 1.36 -13.13 12.04
C PHE A 65 1.42 -11.99 13.05
N CYS A 66 0.66 -10.93 12.79
CA CYS A 66 0.49 -9.83 13.73
C CYS A 66 -0.92 -9.22 13.61
N PRO A 67 -1.43 -8.59 14.67
CA PRO A 67 -2.67 -7.83 14.56
C PRO A 67 -2.52 -6.66 13.59
N GLN A 68 -3.48 -6.49 12.70
CA GLN A 68 -3.47 -5.37 11.75
C GLN A 68 -3.37 -4.01 12.45
N LYS A 69 -4.03 -3.86 13.59
CA LYS A 69 -4.01 -2.64 14.39
C LYS A 69 -2.59 -2.24 14.83
N GLU A 70 -1.79 -3.21 15.29
CA GLU A 70 -0.41 -2.96 15.72
C GLU A 70 0.50 -2.67 14.52
N PHE A 71 0.32 -3.36 13.42
CA PHE A 71 1.02 -3.09 12.16
C PHE A 71 0.75 -1.67 11.66
N VAL A 72 -0.51 -1.25 11.65
CA VAL A 72 -0.91 0.10 11.21
C VAL A 72 -0.35 1.17 12.15
N ALA A 73 -0.33 0.92 13.46
CA ALA A 73 0.26 1.86 14.43
C ALA A 73 1.75 2.07 14.18
N LEU A 74 2.49 0.98 13.94
CA LEU A 74 3.93 1.06 13.62
C LEU A 74 4.17 1.73 12.27
N PHE A 75 3.36 1.40 11.25
CA PHE A 75 3.41 2.04 9.94
C PHE A 75 3.17 3.55 10.02
N ASN A 76 2.17 3.98 10.79
CA ASN A 76 1.89 5.40 11.00
C ASN A 76 3.04 6.11 11.70
N SER A 77 3.67 5.47 12.68
CA SER A 77 4.86 6.01 13.35
C SER A 77 6.04 6.16 12.38
N HIS A 78 6.24 5.18 11.51
CA HIS A 78 7.25 5.25 10.45
C HIS A 78 6.98 6.41 9.48
N CYS A 79 5.74 6.57 9.03
CA CYS A 79 5.35 7.68 8.16
C CYS A 79 5.57 9.04 8.84
N GLN A 80 5.22 9.15 10.10
CA GLN A 80 5.41 10.39 10.87
C GLN A 80 6.91 10.73 11.04
N ALA A 81 7.73 9.74 11.36
CA ALA A 81 9.18 9.94 11.51
C ALA A 81 9.86 10.39 10.20
N ASN A 82 9.33 9.98 9.06
CA ASN A 82 9.87 10.31 7.73
C ASN A 82 9.11 11.44 7.02
N ASN A 83 8.20 12.12 7.68
CA ASN A 83 7.37 13.20 7.10
C ASN A 83 6.59 12.77 5.83
N LEU A 84 6.08 11.55 5.82
CA LEU A 84 5.41 10.95 4.65
C LEU A 84 3.89 11.11 4.66
N GLY A 85 3.33 11.92 5.54
CA GLY A 85 1.89 12.06 5.71
C GLY A 85 1.25 10.87 6.45
N LYS A 86 -0.08 10.77 6.40
CA LYS A 86 -0.83 9.67 7.00
C LYS A 86 -1.72 9.01 5.95
N PRO A 87 -1.21 8.06 5.17
CA PRO A 87 -2.05 7.33 4.23
C PRO A 87 -3.06 6.48 4.99
N ARG A 88 -4.28 6.37 4.45
CA ARG A 88 -5.29 5.47 5.01
C ARG A 88 -4.94 4.03 4.66
N PHE A 89 -4.89 3.18 5.66
CA PHE A 89 -4.65 1.75 5.48
C PHE A 89 -5.94 1.03 5.11
N THR A 90 -6.30 1.08 3.84
CA THR A 90 -7.48 0.43 3.26
C THR A 90 -7.09 -0.83 2.51
N GLN A 91 -8.06 -1.71 2.24
CA GLN A 91 -7.82 -2.91 1.46
C GLN A 91 -7.19 -2.60 0.09
N ASP A 92 -7.71 -1.60 -0.60
CA ASP A 92 -7.17 -1.17 -1.90
C ASP A 92 -5.72 -0.69 -1.82
N PHE A 93 -5.34 -0.15 -0.67
CA PHE A 93 -3.99 0.35 -0.43
C PHE A 93 -2.96 -0.77 -0.26
N TYR A 94 -3.27 -1.82 0.50
CA TYR A 94 -2.32 -2.87 0.84
C TYR A 94 -2.40 -4.13 -0.04
N VAL A 95 -3.51 -4.32 -0.77
CA VAL A 95 -3.74 -5.57 -1.51
C VAL A 95 -2.65 -5.87 -2.53
N GLY A 96 -2.18 -4.88 -3.26
CA GLY A 96 -1.11 -5.03 -4.25
C GLY A 96 0.22 -5.48 -3.63
N PRO A 97 0.81 -4.69 -2.71
CA PRO A 97 2.06 -5.05 -2.02
C PRO A 97 1.99 -6.36 -1.24
N PHE A 98 0.86 -6.67 -0.61
CA PHE A 98 0.70 -7.91 0.16
C PHE A 98 0.58 -9.14 -0.73
N SER A 99 -0.16 -9.05 -1.84
CA SER A 99 -0.30 -10.15 -2.79
C SER A 99 1.04 -10.55 -3.42
N GLN A 100 1.92 -9.61 -3.66
CA GLN A 100 3.26 -9.88 -4.20
C GLN A 100 4.16 -10.66 -3.24
N ARG A 101 3.83 -10.69 -1.95
CA ARG A 101 4.61 -11.34 -0.90
C ARG A 101 3.88 -12.49 -0.21
N ASP A 102 2.78 -12.97 -0.77
CA ASP A 102 1.92 -14.02 -0.18
C ASP A 102 1.46 -13.67 1.25
N ILE A 103 1.16 -12.41 1.48
CA ILE A 103 0.65 -11.91 2.76
C ILE A 103 -0.86 -11.79 2.67
N GLU A 104 -1.55 -12.35 3.65
CA GLU A 104 -3.01 -12.34 3.74
C GLU A 104 -3.49 -11.60 4.99
N VAL A 105 -4.64 -10.94 4.86
CA VAL A 105 -5.36 -10.35 6.00
C VAL A 105 -6.62 -11.16 6.23
N ARG A 106 -6.78 -11.71 7.43
CA ARG A 106 -7.96 -12.47 7.84
C ARG A 106 -8.43 -12.03 9.21
N GLU A 107 -9.74 -12.00 9.39
CA GLU A 107 -10.37 -11.74 10.68
C GLU A 107 -10.48 -13.03 11.48
N ILE A 108 -9.87 -13.08 12.66
CA ILE A 108 -9.88 -14.26 13.54
C ILE A 108 -10.27 -13.84 14.96
N ASN A 109 -11.01 -14.70 15.63
CA ASN A 109 -11.43 -14.52 17.02
C ASN A 109 -10.54 -15.36 17.95
N ASN A 110 -10.20 -14.79 19.10
CA ASN A 110 -9.45 -15.46 20.17
C ASN A 110 -8.09 -16.04 19.73
N LEU A 111 -7.37 -15.35 18.85
CA LEU A 111 -6.01 -15.72 18.49
C LEU A 111 -5.01 -15.19 19.52
N THR A 112 -4.12 -16.07 19.98
CA THR A 112 -3.07 -15.67 20.93
C THR A 112 -1.89 -15.04 20.18
N TYR A 113 -1.54 -13.82 20.54
CA TYR A 113 -0.40 -13.09 20.00
C TYR A 113 0.50 -12.58 21.13
N LYS A 114 1.78 -12.94 21.13
CA LYS A 114 2.76 -12.59 22.18
C LYS A 114 2.24 -12.84 23.62
N GLY A 115 1.60 -13.98 23.83
CA GLY A 115 1.05 -14.36 25.14
C GLY A 115 -0.27 -13.69 25.53
N ARG A 116 -0.87 -12.90 24.63
CA ARG A 116 -2.19 -12.27 24.85
C ARG A 116 -3.23 -12.90 23.93
N VAL A 117 -4.39 -13.22 24.49
CA VAL A 117 -5.56 -13.60 23.67
C VAL A 117 -6.20 -12.33 23.14
N CYS A 118 -6.24 -12.20 21.81
CA CYS A 118 -6.82 -11.06 21.14
C CYS A 118 -8.30 -11.31 20.82
N PRO A 119 -9.19 -10.32 21.03
CA PRO A 119 -10.58 -10.43 20.59
C PRO A 119 -10.65 -10.47 19.05
N ARG A 120 -11.85 -10.71 18.54
CA ARG A 120 -12.08 -10.73 17.09
C ARG A 120 -11.59 -9.44 16.42
N GLN A 121 -10.61 -9.58 15.56
CA GLN A 121 -10.00 -8.48 14.82
C GLN A 121 -9.25 -9.02 13.59
N PRO A 122 -8.95 -8.17 12.60
CA PRO A 122 -8.13 -8.59 11.47
C PRO A 122 -6.67 -8.82 11.90
N PHE A 123 -6.09 -9.91 11.40
CA PHE A 123 -4.67 -10.27 11.53
C PHE A 123 -4.01 -10.33 10.17
N ILE A 124 -2.76 -9.94 10.11
CA ILE A 124 -1.92 -10.04 8.92
C ILE A 124 -1.04 -11.29 9.05
N PHE A 125 -1.16 -12.21 8.13
CA PHE A 125 -0.40 -13.47 8.09
C PHE A 125 0.73 -13.41 7.07
N GLY A 126 1.90 -13.91 7.46
CA GLY A 126 3.11 -13.91 6.64
C GLY A 126 4.16 -12.89 7.09
N ILE A 127 3.81 -12.01 8.02
CA ILE A 127 4.72 -11.02 8.61
C ILE A 127 4.48 -10.87 10.12
N ASP A 128 5.51 -10.43 10.81
CA ASP A 128 5.42 -9.95 12.19
C ASP A 128 6.23 -8.66 12.33
N ILE A 129 5.87 -7.87 13.32
CA ILE A 129 6.56 -6.62 13.64
C ILE A 129 7.52 -6.83 14.80
N VAL A 130 8.70 -6.20 14.71
CA VAL A 130 9.70 -6.21 15.76
C VAL A 130 9.57 -4.94 16.57
N ASP A 131 9.26 -5.06 17.86
CA ASP A 131 9.32 -3.94 18.79
C ASP A 131 10.79 -3.60 19.10
N GLU A 132 11.44 -2.81 18.25
CA GLU A 132 12.77 -2.26 18.53
C GLU A 132 12.77 -1.11 19.53
N GLN A 133 11.62 -0.77 20.12
CA GLN A 133 11.51 0.37 21.03
C GLN A 133 11.23 -0.02 22.49
N LYS A 134 12.04 -0.92 23.03
CA LYS A 134 12.40 -0.79 24.45
C LYS A 134 13.87 -0.46 24.51
N PRO A 135 14.25 0.78 24.87
CA PRO A 135 15.60 0.99 25.34
C PRO A 135 15.80 0.01 26.50
N GLN A 136 16.68 -0.95 26.31
CA GLN A 136 17.17 -1.71 27.42
C GLN A 136 17.92 -0.71 28.29
N PHE A 137 17.23 -0.23 29.33
CA PHE A 137 17.94 0.31 30.45
C PHE A 137 18.67 -0.88 31.07
N SER A 138 19.89 -1.11 30.66
CA SER A 138 20.81 -1.92 31.42
C SER A 138 21.02 -1.19 32.77
N ASN A 139 20.38 -1.72 33.81
CA ASN A 139 20.75 -1.38 35.14
C ASN A 139 22.12 -2.03 35.42
N ASP A 140 23.17 -1.49 34.84
CA ASP A 140 24.51 -1.70 35.34
C ASP A 140 24.78 -0.60 36.37
N ILE A 141 24.59 -1.00 37.59
CA ILE A 141 25.14 -0.30 38.77
C ILE A 141 26.53 -0.85 39.02
#